data_b0b60fdeadf54494549823c8cdd4e05c
#
_entry.id   b0b60fdeadf54494549823c8cdd4e05c
#
_cell.length_a   1.000
_cell.length_b   1.000
_cell.length_c   1.000
_cell.angle_alpha   90.00
_cell.angle_beta   90.00
_cell.angle_gamma   90.00
#
_symmetry.space_group_name_H-M   'P 1'
#
loop_
_entity.id
_entity.type
_entity.pdbx_description
1 polymer ?
#
loop_
_entity_poly.entity_id
_entity_poly.type
_entity_poly.pdbx_seq_one_letter_code
_entity_poly.pdbx_strand_id
1 'polypeptide(L)'
;MPSKPVENLSPVPAERRAEFAALPPLREAHAGAMASVAAFGEIESAAAPAGVEKSLLRVAAWNLERCLYPDAAARLLRQQGVDLVLLSEMDSGMLRTGQRHTTRDLAGFLGHGHAYALEFLELAPMPAPVAYDDPATDNRLGFHGNGFTSALPFRDPVVIRLDEVADWFIDPPGGQKRIGTRMAVAATFRCGDREFVGCSVHLESRADFAGRARQMRGLLDALDAYADSLPVLIGGDLNTKVAPGGHDNPEEMLFGEAAARGYDWSGCNLAGVTTRRSTWSSGLNPRQLDWFCTRGLVAEAPAVMPSVDEVGKVLSDHDAILLTLRL
;
A
#
# COMPACT_ATOMS: atom_id res chain seq x y z
N MET A 1 11.09 -15.63 -1.97
CA MET A 1 11.36 -15.98 -3.39
C MET A 1 11.29 -14.69 -4.19
N PRO A 2 12.07 -14.50 -5.25
CA PRO A 2 11.94 -13.32 -6.10
C PRO A 2 10.53 -13.27 -6.71
N SER A 3 9.93 -12.08 -6.76
CA SER A 3 8.63 -11.88 -7.38
C SER A 3 8.75 -12.06 -8.90
N LYS A 4 7.73 -12.65 -9.51
CA LYS A 4 7.67 -12.84 -10.97
C LYS A 4 6.99 -11.61 -11.59
N PRO A 5 7.70 -10.78 -12.38
CA PRO A 5 7.08 -9.69 -13.11
C PRO A 5 6.09 -10.22 -14.17
N VAL A 6 4.91 -9.60 -14.22
CA VAL A 6 3.84 -9.94 -15.18
C VAL A 6 3.16 -8.66 -15.68
N GLU A 7 2.52 -8.73 -16.84
CA GLU A 7 1.69 -7.64 -17.33
C GLU A 7 0.35 -7.54 -16.61
N ASN A 8 -0.22 -8.70 -16.25
CA ASN A 8 -1.44 -8.81 -15.44
C ASN A 8 -1.27 -9.96 -14.48
N LEU A 9 -1.72 -9.80 -13.22
CA LEU A 9 -1.73 -10.89 -12.25
C LEU A 9 -2.61 -12.05 -12.73
N SER A 10 -2.17 -13.27 -12.46
CA SER A 10 -2.92 -14.49 -12.81
C SER A 10 -4.29 -14.49 -12.11
N PRO A 11 -5.40 -14.60 -12.85
CA PRO A 11 -6.74 -14.58 -12.27
C PRO A 11 -7.02 -15.86 -11.47
N VAL A 12 -7.88 -15.74 -10.45
CA VAL A 12 -8.42 -16.86 -9.71
C VAL A 12 -9.88 -17.04 -10.12
N PRO A 13 -10.27 -18.15 -10.78
CA PRO A 13 -11.64 -18.40 -11.20
C PRO A 13 -12.65 -18.33 -10.06
N ALA A 14 -13.89 -17.93 -10.35
CA ALA A 14 -14.94 -17.78 -9.35
C ALA A 14 -15.21 -19.09 -8.60
N GLU A 15 -15.22 -20.22 -9.33
CA GLU A 15 -15.37 -21.57 -8.74
C GLU A 15 -14.28 -21.87 -7.73
N ARG A 16 -13.02 -21.48 -8.04
CA ARG A 16 -11.91 -21.67 -7.13
C ARG A 16 -12.00 -20.78 -5.90
N ARG A 17 -12.47 -19.54 -6.05
CA ARG A 17 -12.74 -18.66 -4.90
C ARG A 17 -13.85 -19.22 -4.01
N ALA A 18 -14.90 -19.81 -4.59
CA ALA A 18 -15.96 -20.49 -3.84
C ALA A 18 -15.45 -21.72 -3.08
N GLU A 19 -14.58 -22.54 -3.70
CA GLU A 19 -13.90 -23.65 -3.01
C GLU A 19 -13.09 -23.14 -1.79
N PHE A 20 -12.32 -22.05 -1.95
CA PHE A 20 -11.58 -21.47 -0.86
C PHE A 20 -12.47 -20.91 0.25
N ALA A 21 -13.60 -20.33 -0.09
CA ALA A 21 -14.57 -19.83 0.88
C ALA A 21 -15.16 -20.96 1.75
N ALA A 22 -15.33 -22.16 1.16
CA ALA A 22 -15.83 -23.35 1.84
C ALA A 22 -14.79 -24.09 2.70
N LEU A 23 -13.50 -23.76 2.59
CA LEU A 23 -12.46 -24.39 3.40
C LEU A 23 -12.67 -24.14 4.90
N PRO A 24 -12.28 -25.07 5.78
CA PRO A 24 -12.34 -24.88 7.21
C PRO A 24 -11.43 -23.69 7.63
N PRO A 25 -11.79 -22.96 8.71
CA PRO A 25 -11.00 -21.82 9.18
C PRO A 25 -9.76 -22.29 9.94
N LEU A 26 -8.82 -22.88 9.24
CA LEU A 26 -7.57 -23.45 9.76
C LEU A 26 -6.36 -22.82 9.08
N ARG A 27 -5.24 -22.67 9.78
CA ARG A 27 -3.99 -22.11 9.26
C ARG A 27 -3.44 -22.94 8.09
N GLU A 28 -3.49 -24.26 8.18
CA GLU A 28 -3.03 -25.14 7.11
C GLU A 28 -3.87 -25.00 5.85
N ALA A 29 -5.19 -24.80 5.99
CA ALA A 29 -6.08 -24.56 4.86
C ALA A 29 -5.78 -23.20 4.20
N HIS A 30 -5.55 -22.15 5.00
CA HIS A 30 -5.11 -20.83 4.50
C HIS A 30 -3.78 -20.93 3.76
N ALA A 31 -2.76 -21.53 4.38
CA ALA A 31 -1.42 -21.67 3.79
C ALA A 31 -1.47 -22.47 2.47
N GLY A 32 -2.22 -23.56 2.43
CA GLY A 32 -2.42 -24.37 1.22
C GLY A 32 -3.13 -23.61 0.10
N ALA A 33 -4.17 -22.86 0.44
CA ALA A 33 -4.89 -22.00 -0.51
C ALA A 33 -3.96 -20.90 -1.06
N MET A 34 -3.25 -20.18 -0.19
CA MET A 34 -2.32 -19.12 -0.58
C MET A 34 -1.21 -19.64 -1.49
N ALA A 35 -0.60 -20.79 -1.15
CA ALA A 35 0.46 -21.42 -1.96
C ALA A 35 -0.03 -21.87 -3.35
N SER A 36 -1.33 -22.12 -3.51
CA SER A 36 -1.93 -22.54 -4.79
C SER A 36 -2.31 -21.40 -5.74
N VAL A 37 -2.23 -20.14 -5.28
CA VAL A 37 -2.60 -18.94 -6.04
C VAL A 37 -1.33 -18.26 -6.56
N ALA A 38 -1.08 -18.35 -7.87
CA ALA A 38 0.12 -17.79 -8.51
C ALA A 38 0.27 -16.28 -8.29
N ALA A 39 -0.84 -15.54 -8.27
CA ALA A 39 -0.85 -14.09 -8.08
C ALA A 39 -0.14 -13.61 -6.80
N PHE A 40 -0.03 -14.43 -5.77
CA PHE A 40 0.74 -14.07 -4.57
C PHE A 40 2.26 -14.04 -4.78
N GLY A 41 2.77 -14.72 -5.81
CA GLY A 41 4.18 -14.70 -6.21
C GLY A 41 4.46 -13.75 -7.38
N GLU A 42 3.45 -13.09 -7.92
CA GLU A 42 3.53 -12.21 -9.07
C GLU A 42 3.51 -10.74 -8.66
N ILE A 43 4.10 -9.88 -9.50
CA ILE A 43 3.98 -8.44 -9.43
C ILE A 43 3.67 -7.88 -10.80
N GLU A 44 2.56 -7.17 -10.91
CA GLU A 44 2.17 -6.47 -12.11
C GLU A 44 2.93 -5.17 -12.18
N SER A 45 3.50 -4.83 -13.36
CA SER A 45 4.17 -3.56 -13.54
C SER A 45 4.09 -3.06 -14.98
N ALA A 46 4.01 -1.74 -15.12
CA ALA A 46 4.16 -1.04 -16.39
C ALA A 46 5.16 0.11 -16.21
N ALA A 47 6.07 0.24 -17.17
CA ALA A 47 7.11 1.26 -17.13
C ALA A 47 6.52 2.68 -17.08
N ALA A 48 7.24 3.58 -16.43
CA ALA A 48 6.96 5.00 -16.50
C ALA A 48 7.24 5.50 -17.94
N PRO A 49 6.51 6.54 -18.41
CA PRO A 49 6.93 7.33 -19.56
C PRO A 49 8.33 7.89 -19.34
N ALA A 50 8.85 8.68 -20.30
CA ALA A 50 10.20 9.25 -20.22
C ALA A 50 10.50 9.81 -18.82
N GLY A 51 11.66 9.45 -18.26
CA GLY A 51 12.06 9.79 -16.91
C GLY A 51 12.16 11.29 -16.66
N VAL A 52 11.92 11.66 -15.41
CA VAL A 52 12.06 13.03 -14.91
C VAL A 52 13.46 13.19 -14.30
N GLU A 53 14.15 14.26 -14.65
CA GLU A 53 15.42 14.63 -14.01
C GLU A 53 15.18 15.83 -13.11
N LYS A 54 15.27 15.61 -11.80
CA LYS A 54 15.03 16.62 -10.74
C LYS A 54 16.05 16.42 -9.62
N SER A 55 16.41 17.50 -8.94
CA SER A 55 17.20 17.43 -7.70
C SER A 55 16.33 17.20 -6.45
N LEU A 56 15.05 17.50 -6.55
CA LEU A 56 14.04 17.36 -5.50
C LEU A 56 12.87 16.56 -6.04
N LEU A 57 12.48 15.52 -5.33
CA LEU A 57 11.33 14.67 -5.67
C LEU A 57 10.22 14.88 -4.66
N ARG A 58 9.01 15.14 -5.13
CA ARG A 58 7.81 15.17 -4.30
C ARG A 58 7.22 13.77 -4.21
N VAL A 59 7.13 13.22 -3.00
CA VAL A 59 6.64 11.88 -2.72
C VAL A 59 5.39 11.95 -1.86
N ALA A 60 4.41 11.10 -2.15
CA ALA A 60 3.25 10.84 -1.32
C ALA A 60 3.20 9.37 -0.87
N ALA A 61 2.67 9.12 0.33
CA ALA A 61 2.17 7.81 0.71
C ALA A 61 0.68 7.95 1.06
N TRP A 62 -0.14 7.02 0.55
CA TRP A 62 -1.59 7.13 0.69
C TRP A 62 -2.28 5.77 0.74
N ASN A 63 -2.92 5.46 1.85
CA ASN A 63 -3.96 4.44 1.90
C ASN A 63 -5.21 5.04 1.25
N LEU A 64 -5.62 4.49 0.09
CA LEU A 64 -6.71 5.04 -0.72
C LEU A 64 -8.07 4.38 -0.45
N GLU A 65 -8.18 3.57 0.60
CA GLU A 65 -9.45 2.92 0.96
C GLU A 65 -10.17 2.36 -0.29
N ARG A 66 -9.48 1.46 -1.04
CA ARG A 66 -9.92 0.81 -2.29
C ARG A 66 -9.83 1.69 -3.55
N CYS A 67 -9.53 2.97 -3.39
CA CYS A 67 -9.41 3.96 -4.47
C CYS A 67 -10.68 4.06 -5.33
N LEU A 68 -11.78 4.38 -4.68
CA LEU A 68 -13.10 4.50 -5.35
C LEU A 68 -13.13 5.60 -6.42
N TYR A 69 -12.31 6.65 -6.26
CA TYR A 69 -12.29 7.85 -7.13
C TYR A 69 -10.88 8.16 -7.64
N PRO A 70 -10.28 7.30 -8.51
CA PRO A 70 -8.88 7.47 -8.93
C PRO A 70 -8.62 8.77 -9.71
N ASP A 71 -9.60 9.27 -10.45
CA ASP A 71 -9.52 10.54 -11.17
C ASP A 71 -9.42 11.75 -10.22
N ALA A 72 -10.23 11.78 -9.16
CA ALA A 72 -10.20 12.82 -8.14
C ALA A 72 -8.90 12.75 -7.33
N ALA A 73 -8.46 11.54 -6.94
CA ALA A 73 -7.18 11.33 -6.27
C ALA A 73 -6.02 11.84 -7.13
N ALA A 74 -6.03 11.54 -8.44
CA ALA A 74 -5.01 12.04 -9.37
C ALA A 74 -5.00 13.57 -9.47
N ARG A 75 -6.16 14.24 -9.45
CA ARG A 75 -6.21 15.71 -9.45
C ARG A 75 -5.53 16.30 -8.21
N LEU A 76 -5.81 15.76 -7.02
CA LEU A 76 -5.15 16.21 -5.78
C LEU A 76 -3.63 16.01 -5.85
N LEU A 77 -3.18 14.83 -6.26
CA LEU A 77 -1.75 14.51 -6.37
C LEU A 77 -1.03 15.41 -7.40
N ARG A 78 -1.65 15.69 -8.55
CA ARG A 78 -1.09 16.63 -9.55
C ARG A 78 -0.96 18.06 -9.00
N GLN A 79 -1.93 18.54 -8.22
CA GLN A 79 -1.85 19.86 -7.58
C GLN A 79 -0.67 19.96 -6.61
N GLN A 80 -0.25 18.83 -6.02
CA GLN A 80 0.92 18.75 -5.14
C GLN A 80 2.24 18.49 -5.91
N GLY A 81 2.20 18.29 -7.22
CA GLY A 81 3.37 18.01 -8.05
C GLY A 81 4.07 16.70 -7.70
N VAL A 82 3.32 15.67 -7.31
CA VAL A 82 3.87 14.38 -6.82
C VAL A 82 4.50 13.59 -7.95
N ASP A 83 5.73 13.12 -7.74
CA ASP A 83 6.52 12.31 -8.68
C ASP A 83 6.42 10.81 -8.38
N LEU A 84 6.22 10.43 -7.12
CA LEU A 84 6.10 9.04 -6.66
C LEU A 84 4.97 8.96 -5.62
N VAL A 85 4.06 8.00 -5.79
CA VAL A 85 2.99 7.72 -4.83
C VAL A 85 3.12 6.28 -4.34
N LEU A 86 3.35 6.07 -3.06
CA LEU A 86 3.33 4.78 -2.38
C LEU A 86 1.90 4.50 -1.95
N LEU A 87 1.32 3.37 -2.37
CA LEU A 87 -0.10 3.09 -2.30
C LEU A 87 -0.42 1.85 -1.47
N SER A 88 -1.43 1.93 -0.63
CA SER A 88 -2.07 0.79 0.01
C SER A 88 -3.58 0.78 -0.20
N GLU A 89 -4.20 -0.39 0.02
CA GLU A 89 -5.63 -0.65 -0.16
C GLU A 89 -6.14 -0.31 -1.57
N MET A 90 -5.49 -0.85 -2.59
CA MET A 90 -5.88 -0.69 -3.98
C MET A 90 -6.63 -1.91 -4.47
N ASP A 91 -7.76 -1.73 -5.17
CA ASP A 91 -8.58 -2.80 -5.72
C ASP A 91 -8.26 -3.11 -7.18
N SER A 92 -8.39 -4.41 -7.55
CA SER A 92 -8.41 -4.84 -8.95
C SER A 92 -9.48 -5.91 -9.16
N GLY A 93 -10.42 -5.66 -10.08
CA GLY A 93 -11.52 -6.55 -10.40
C GLY A 93 -12.48 -6.80 -9.22
N MET A 94 -12.74 -5.76 -8.41
CA MET A 94 -13.65 -5.79 -7.28
C MET A 94 -14.99 -5.14 -7.68
N LEU A 95 -16.10 -5.78 -7.29
CA LEU A 95 -17.46 -5.26 -7.53
C LEU A 95 -17.63 -3.85 -6.97
N ARG A 96 -17.16 -3.61 -5.73
CA ARG A 96 -17.30 -2.33 -5.02
C ARG A 96 -16.61 -1.15 -5.70
N THR A 97 -15.68 -1.40 -6.61
CA THR A 97 -14.96 -0.38 -7.39
C THR A 97 -15.25 -0.47 -8.90
N GLY A 98 -16.37 -1.10 -9.29
CA GLY A 98 -16.79 -1.23 -10.70
C GLY A 98 -15.83 -2.10 -11.52
N GLN A 99 -15.31 -3.17 -10.94
CA GLN A 99 -14.39 -4.13 -11.59
C GLN A 99 -13.09 -3.49 -12.13
N ARG A 100 -12.76 -2.26 -11.71
CA ARG A 100 -11.59 -1.52 -12.19
C ARG A 100 -10.30 -2.05 -11.59
N HIS A 101 -9.20 -1.72 -12.23
CA HIS A 101 -7.85 -1.83 -11.69
C HIS A 101 -7.41 -0.44 -11.20
N THR A 102 -7.69 -0.13 -9.95
CA THR A 102 -7.63 1.25 -9.44
C THR A 102 -6.21 1.83 -9.41
N THR A 103 -5.16 1.01 -9.24
CA THR A 103 -3.76 1.45 -9.36
C THR A 103 -3.42 1.85 -10.80
N ARG A 104 -3.83 1.05 -11.78
CA ARG A 104 -3.61 1.32 -13.21
C ARG A 104 -4.37 2.58 -13.65
N ASP A 105 -5.61 2.73 -13.19
CA ASP A 105 -6.41 3.92 -13.48
C ASP A 105 -5.76 5.18 -12.92
N LEU A 106 -5.32 5.14 -11.66
CA LEU A 106 -4.62 6.25 -11.02
C LEU A 106 -3.33 6.61 -11.77
N ALA A 107 -2.52 5.60 -12.12
CA ALA A 107 -1.30 5.78 -12.92
C ALA A 107 -1.61 6.41 -14.28
N GLY A 108 -2.64 5.94 -14.97
CA GLY A 108 -3.09 6.50 -16.26
C GLY A 108 -3.50 7.96 -16.15
N PHE A 109 -4.27 8.32 -15.12
CA PHE A 109 -4.62 9.72 -14.87
C PHE A 109 -3.42 10.60 -14.53
N LEU A 110 -2.40 10.07 -13.86
CA LEU A 110 -1.17 10.81 -13.54
C LEU A 110 -0.17 10.87 -14.70
N GLY A 111 -0.27 9.99 -15.68
CA GLY A 111 0.77 9.78 -16.71
C GLY A 111 2.01 9.08 -16.14
N HIS A 112 1.83 8.22 -15.13
CA HIS A 112 2.86 7.47 -14.43
C HIS A 112 2.95 6.03 -14.92
N GLY A 113 4.11 5.39 -14.69
CA GLY A 113 4.20 3.95 -14.57
C GLY A 113 3.65 3.46 -13.24
N HIS A 114 3.52 2.14 -13.05
CA HIS A 114 3.03 1.57 -11.81
C HIS A 114 3.58 0.18 -11.54
N ALA A 115 3.53 -0.23 -10.28
CA ALA A 115 3.54 -1.63 -9.87
C ALA A 115 2.40 -1.90 -8.90
N TYR A 116 1.85 -3.12 -8.95
CA TYR A 116 0.76 -3.59 -8.10
C TYR A 116 0.98 -5.06 -7.75
N ALA A 117 0.68 -5.42 -6.50
CA ALA A 117 0.73 -6.79 -6.05
C ALA A 117 -0.43 -7.12 -5.12
N LEU A 118 -0.82 -8.39 -5.11
CA LEU A 118 -1.93 -8.91 -4.33
C LEU A 118 -1.56 -9.00 -2.84
N GLU A 119 -2.28 -8.30 -1.97
CA GLU A 119 -2.23 -8.45 -0.52
C GLU A 119 -3.22 -9.52 -0.07
N PHE A 120 -4.49 -9.34 -0.45
CA PHE A 120 -5.57 -10.26 -0.13
C PHE A 120 -6.41 -10.62 -1.36
N LEU A 121 -6.71 -11.89 -1.51
CA LEU A 121 -7.80 -12.40 -2.34
C LEU A 121 -9.08 -12.41 -1.48
N GLU A 122 -10.02 -11.53 -1.79
CA GLU A 122 -11.32 -11.47 -1.12
C GLU A 122 -12.30 -12.48 -1.73
N LEU A 123 -12.87 -13.33 -0.89
CA LEU A 123 -13.64 -14.50 -1.31
C LEU A 123 -15.15 -14.23 -1.48
N ALA A 124 -15.61 -13.06 -1.01
CA ALA A 124 -16.99 -12.62 -1.18
C ALA A 124 -17.06 -11.20 -1.74
N PRO A 125 -18.06 -10.88 -2.59
CA PRO A 125 -18.23 -9.52 -3.06
C PRO A 125 -18.75 -8.61 -1.94
N MET A 126 -18.35 -7.35 -2.01
CA MET A 126 -18.92 -6.26 -1.22
C MET A 126 -19.69 -5.34 -2.17
N PRO A 127 -20.93 -4.95 -1.83
CA PRO A 127 -21.71 -4.05 -2.67
C PRO A 127 -20.96 -2.74 -2.95
N ALA A 128 -21.12 -2.22 -4.17
CA ALA A 128 -20.62 -0.92 -4.54
C ALA A 128 -21.38 0.20 -3.79
N PRO A 129 -20.69 1.19 -3.23
CA PRO A 129 -21.34 2.33 -2.57
C PRO A 129 -21.89 3.36 -3.58
N VAL A 130 -21.52 3.21 -4.85
CA VAL A 130 -21.96 4.02 -5.98
C VAL A 130 -22.44 3.11 -7.10
N ALA A 131 -23.36 3.59 -7.92
CA ALA A 131 -23.83 2.82 -9.07
C ALA A 131 -22.75 2.76 -10.17
N TYR A 132 -22.55 1.58 -10.73
CA TYR A 132 -21.77 1.35 -11.95
C TYR A 132 -22.68 0.74 -13.01
N ASP A 133 -22.41 1.05 -14.25
CA ASP A 133 -23.07 0.42 -15.42
C ASP A 133 -22.40 -0.95 -15.72
N ASP A 134 -22.46 -1.85 -14.73
CA ASP A 134 -21.94 -3.22 -14.80
C ASP A 134 -22.95 -4.15 -14.12
N PRO A 135 -23.58 -5.09 -14.83
CA PRO A 135 -24.57 -6.01 -14.27
C PRO A 135 -23.97 -7.12 -13.39
N ALA A 136 -22.63 -7.14 -13.21
CA ALA A 136 -21.97 -8.16 -12.39
C ALA A 136 -22.48 -8.12 -10.95
N THR A 137 -22.64 -9.30 -10.35
CA THR A 137 -23.07 -9.50 -8.96
C THR A 137 -21.94 -10.06 -8.08
N ASP A 138 -20.79 -10.38 -8.68
CA ASP A 138 -19.60 -10.92 -8.01
C ASP A 138 -18.33 -10.18 -8.46
N ASN A 139 -17.25 -10.33 -7.71
CA ASN A 139 -15.93 -9.84 -8.08
C ASN A 139 -15.41 -10.54 -9.33
N ARG A 140 -14.87 -9.80 -10.29
CA ARG A 140 -14.20 -10.39 -11.45
C ARG A 140 -12.89 -11.07 -11.05
N LEU A 141 -12.07 -10.41 -10.21
CA LEU A 141 -10.81 -10.95 -9.71
C LEU A 141 -10.82 -11.15 -8.18
N GLY A 142 -11.38 -10.22 -7.42
CA GLY A 142 -11.38 -10.26 -5.97
C GLY A 142 -10.05 -9.80 -5.36
N PHE A 143 -9.26 -8.99 -6.06
CA PHE A 143 -7.91 -8.60 -5.66
C PHE A 143 -7.90 -7.28 -4.90
N HIS A 144 -7.32 -7.30 -3.70
CA HIS A 144 -7.06 -6.14 -2.87
C HIS A 144 -5.56 -6.13 -2.56
N GLY A 145 -4.86 -5.02 -2.82
CA GLY A 145 -3.40 -5.03 -2.76
C GLY A 145 -2.77 -3.66 -2.58
N ASN A 146 -1.44 -3.66 -2.67
CA ASN A 146 -0.60 -2.48 -2.53
C ASN A 146 0.26 -2.29 -3.78
N GLY A 147 0.83 -1.11 -3.92
CA GLY A 147 1.69 -0.81 -5.05
C GLY A 147 2.26 0.59 -5.00
N PHE A 148 2.60 1.11 -6.16
CA PHE A 148 3.00 2.51 -6.33
C PHE A 148 2.67 3.00 -7.74
N THR A 149 2.61 4.33 -7.91
CA THR A 149 2.70 4.96 -9.22
C THR A 149 3.89 5.91 -9.26
N SER A 150 4.57 6.03 -10.40
CA SER A 150 5.82 6.77 -10.52
C SER A 150 5.97 7.48 -11.87
N ALA A 151 6.35 8.75 -11.84
CA ALA A 151 6.87 9.48 -13.00
C ALA A 151 8.34 9.10 -13.29
N LEU A 152 9.03 8.46 -12.31
CA LEU A 152 10.41 8.04 -12.43
C LEU A 152 10.50 6.65 -13.08
N PRO A 153 11.52 6.37 -13.88
CA PRO A 153 11.88 5.00 -14.23
C PRO A 153 12.17 4.18 -12.98
N PHE A 154 11.75 2.93 -13.00
CA PHE A 154 12.04 1.98 -11.94
C PHE A 154 12.37 0.61 -12.51
N ARG A 155 13.05 -0.21 -11.72
CA ARG A 155 13.45 -1.58 -12.05
C ARG A 155 13.28 -2.52 -10.86
N ASP A 156 13.27 -3.80 -11.16
CA ASP A 156 13.28 -4.91 -10.20
C ASP A 156 12.18 -4.80 -9.11
N PRO A 157 10.91 -4.52 -9.45
CA PRO A 157 9.88 -4.43 -8.45
C PRO A 157 9.67 -5.79 -7.75
N VAL A 158 9.55 -5.75 -6.41
CA VAL A 158 9.42 -6.95 -5.57
C VAL A 158 8.30 -6.85 -4.57
N VAL A 159 7.71 -7.99 -4.23
CA VAL A 159 6.77 -8.16 -3.12
C VAL A 159 7.51 -8.70 -1.91
N ILE A 160 7.39 -8.03 -0.78
CA ILE A 160 7.90 -8.46 0.50
C ILE A 160 6.72 -8.90 1.35
N ARG A 161 6.57 -10.22 1.57
CA ARG A 161 5.53 -10.77 2.45
C ARG A 161 5.92 -10.56 3.90
N LEU A 162 4.97 -10.07 4.70
CA LEU A 162 5.18 -9.82 6.12
C LEU A 162 4.63 -10.97 6.95
N ASP A 163 5.15 -11.12 8.17
CA ASP A 163 4.68 -12.12 9.10
C ASP A 163 3.17 -12.02 9.33
N GLU A 164 2.49 -13.16 9.33
CA GLU A 164 1.08 -13.26 9.66
C GLU A 164 0.91 -13.09 11.17
N VAL A 165 0.40 -11.93 11.58
CA VAL A 165 0.17 -11.56 12.98
C VAL A 165 -1.31 -11.39 13.30
N ALA A 166 -2.19 -11.61 12.32
CA ALA A 166 -3.65 -11.67 12.47
C ALA A 166 -4.27 -12.58 11.43
N ASP A 167 -5.38 -13.21 11.76
CA ASP A 167 -6.02 -14.28 11.00
C ASP A 167 -7.26 -13.80 10.25
N TRP A 168 -7.09 -13.18 9.06
CA TRP A 168 -8.19 -12.73 8.20
C TRP A 168 -8.99 -13.88 7.55
N PHE A 169 -8.43 -15.08 7.53
CA PHE A 169 -9.07 -16.28 7.01
C PHE A 169 -9.84 -17.04 8.09
N ILE A 170 -9.31 -17.08 9.32
CA ILE A 170 -9.87 -17.85 10.46
C ILE A 170 -10.93 -17.06 11.20
N ASP A 171 -10.63 -15.79 11.50
CA ASP A 171 -11.51 -14.86 12.22
C ASP A 171 -11.73 -13.59 11.39
N PRO A 172 -12.51 -13.68 10.30
CA PRO A 172 -12.69 -12.57 9.38
C PRO A 172 -13.63 -11.51 9.98
N PRO A 173 -13.18 -10.26 10.11
CA PRO A 173 -14.04 -9.15 10.51
C PRO A 173 -15.24 -9.02 9.57
N GLY A 174 -16.45 -8.87 10.14
CA GLY A 174 -17.67 -8.77 9.34
C GLY A 174 -17.99 -10.00 8.48
N GLY A 175 -17.36 -11.16 8.76
CA GLY A 175 -17.54 -12.39 8.00
C GLY A 175 -16.83 -12.41 6.64
N GLN A 176 -16.05 -11.39 6.30
CA GLN A 176 -15.36 -11.28 5.01
C GLN A 176 -14.02 -12.02 5.01
N LYS A 177 -14.09 -13.29 4.62
CA LYS A 177 -12.95 -14.19 4.57
C LYS A 177 -11.98 -13.78 3.45
N ARG A 178 -10.68 -13.75 3.77
CA ARG A 178 -9.60 -13.35 2.85
C ARG A 178 -8.46 -14.35 2.89
N ILE A 179 -7.85 -14.64 1.74
CA ILE A 179 -6.58 -15.34 1.65
C ILE A 179 -5.50 -14.30 1.42
N GLY A 180 -4.37 -14.41 2.11
CA GLY A 180 -3.24 -13.51 1.96
C GLY A 180 -2.69 -13.04 3.31
N THR A 181 -1.64 -12.23 3.24
CA THR A 181 -0.97 -11.61 4.39
C THR A 181 -0.59 -10.19 4.04
N ARG A 182 -0.35 -9.37 5.06
CA ARG A 182 0.23 -8.04 4.87
C ARG A 182 1.53 -8.11 4.10
N MET A 183 1.83 -7.04 3.39
CA MET A 183 2.99 -7.00 2.52
C MET A 183 3.50 -5.58 2.28
N ALA A 184 4.67 -5.49 1.67
CA ALA A 184 5.19 -4.28 1.07
C ALA A 184 5.54 -4.52 -0.40
N VAL A 185 5.57 -3.44 -1.17
CA VAL A 185 6.06 -3.41 -2.56
C VAL A 185 7.24 -2.46 -2.63
N ALA A 186 8.38 -2.95 -3.07
CA ALA A 186 9.58 -2.13 -3.24
C ALA A 186 10.08 -2.19 -4.68
N ALA A 187 10.76 -1.12 -5.12
CA ALA A 187 11.46 -1.06 -6.39
C ALA A 187 12.67 -0.13 -6.29
N THR A 188 13.63 -0.27 -7.21
CA THR A 188 14.71 0.69 -7.39
C THR A 188 14.27 1.76 -8.37
N PHE A 189 14.21 3.00 -7.92
CA PHE A 189 13.87 4.18 -8.72
C PHE A 189 15.12 4.92 -9.14
N ARG A 190 15.07 5.53 -10.34
CA ARG A 190 16.18 6.33 -10.86
C ARG A 190 15.74 7.75 -11.19
N CYS A 191 16.53 8.71 -10.74
CA CYS A 191 16.38 10.11 -11.10
C CYS A 191 17.75 10.69 -11.50
N GLY A 192 17.92 10.98 -12.78
CA GLY A 192 19.25 11.27 -13.34
C GLY A 192 20.19 10.09 -13.13
N ASP A 193 21.36 10.36 -12.55
CA ASP A 193 22.37 9.35 -12.24
C ASP A 193 22.23 8.73 -10.83
N ARG A 194 21.22 9.12 -10.08
CA ARG A 194 21.00 8.65 -8.70
C ARG A 194 19.93 7.59 -8.65
N GLU A 195 20.19 6.57 -7.84
CA GLU A 195 19.22 5.51 -7.55
C GLU A 195 18.90 5.44 -6.06
N PHE A 196 17.69 5.07 -5.74
CA PHE A 196 17.22 4.79 -4.38
C PHE A 196 16.14 3.72 -4.40
N VAL A 197 15.94 3.05 -3.28
CA VAL A 197 14.84 2.10 -3.10
C VAL A 197 13.65 2.83 -2.48
N GLY A 198 12.50 2.75 -3.12
CA GLY A 198 11.21 3.18 -2.56
C GLY A 198 10.38 1.97 -2.19
N CYS A 199 9.76 2.01 -1.02
CA CYS A 199 8.98 0.92 -0.47
C CYS A 199 7.62 1.41 0.04
N SER A 200 6.53 0.91 -0.56
CA SER A 200 5.18 1.04 -0.06
C SER A 200 4.87 -0.08 0.92
N VAL A 201 4.43 0.23 2.12
CA VAL A 201 4.14 -0.75 3.17
C VAL A 201 2.75 -0.57 3.76
N HIS A 202 2.09 -1.69 4.10
CA HIS A 202 0.85 -1.72 4.85
C HIS A 202 0.97 -2.77 5.96
N LEU A 203 1.12 -2.33 7.22
CA LEU A 203 1.23 -3.22 8.37
C LEU A 203 -0.15 -3.63 8.89
N GLU A 204 -0.17 -4.62 9.79
CA GLU A 204 -1.40 -5.22 10.28
C GLU A 204 -2.14 -4.34 11.29
N SER A 205 -3.36 -3.96 10.95
CA SER A 205 -4.24 -3.14 11.80
C SER A 205 -4.69 -3.82 13.09
N ARG A 206 -4.77 -5.15 13.09
CA ARG A 206 -5.19 -5.97 14.24
C ARG A 206 -4.01 -6.39 15.13
N ALA A 207 -2.77 -6.10 14.72
CA ALA A 207 -1.58 -6.42 15.50
C ALA A 207 -1.49 -5.59 16.79
N ASP A 208 -0.87 -6.16 17.79
CA ASP A 208 -0.31 -5.44 18.91
C ASP A 208 1.04 -4.77 18.54
N PHE A 209 1.64 -4.05 19.46
CA PHE A 209 2.94 -3.40 19.24
C PHE A 209 4.05 -4.38 18.86
N ALA A 210 4.08 -5.56 19.51
CA ALA A 210 5.06 -6.59 19.24
C ALA A 210 4.88 -7.22 17.84
N GLY A 211 3.63 -7.42 17.41
CA GLY A 211 3.28 -7.93 16.08
C GLY A 211 3.76 -6.97 14.98
N ARG A 212 3.48 -5.67 15.09
CA ARG A 212 3.96 -4.68 14.13
C ARG A 212 5.48 -4.56 14.13
N ALA A 213 6.13 -4.66 15.30
CA ALA A 213 7.59 -4.68 15.38
C ALA A 213 8.19 -5.91 14.67
N ARG A 214 7.55 -7.10 14.77
CA ARG A 214 7.98 -8.28 14.01
C ARG A 214 7.85 -8.05 12.50
N GLN A 215 6.71 -7.49 12.05
CA GLN A 215 6.51 -7.16 10.64
C GLN A 215 7.55 -6.15 10.14
N MET A 216 7.83 -5.11 10.92
CA MET A 216 8.86 -4.13 10.59
C MET A 216 10.25 -4.79 10.49
N ARG A 217 10.65 -5.65 11.43
CA ARG A 217 11.94 -6.39 11.35
C ARG A 217 12.04 -7.20 10.07
N GLY A 218 11.00 -7.99 9.75
CA GLY A 218 10.98 -8.79 8.51
C GLY A 218 11.05 -7.92 7.24
N LEU A 219 10.39 -6.76 7.24
CA LEU A 219 10.49 -5.77 6.17
C LEU A 219 11.92 -5.25 6.02
N LEU A 220 12.54 -4.84 7.13
CA LEU A 220 13.89 -4.29 7.14
C LEU A 220 14.94 -5.33 6.72
N ASP A 221 14.81 -6.59 7.16
CA ASP A 221 15.68 -7.69 6.72
C ASP A 221 15.62 -7.88 5.20
N ALA A 222 14.42 -7.85 4.63
CA ALA A 222 14.22 -7.98 3.19
C ALA A 222 14.75 -6.77 2.41
N LEU A 223 14.57 -5.55 2.95
CA LEU A 223 15.07 -4.32 2.32
C LEU A 223 16.59 -4.23 2.40
N ASP A 224 17.22 -4.68 3.49
CA ASP A 224 18.69 -4.73 3.61
C ASP A 224 19.28 -5.67 2.55
N ALA A 225 18.64 -6.83 2.32
CA ALA A 225 19.06 -7.76 1.28
C ALA A 225 18.78 -7.26 -0.15
N TYR A 226 17.71 -6.46 -0.36
CA TYR A 226 17.32 -5.95 -1.66
C TYR A 226 18.10 -4.70 -2.07
N ALA A 227 18.24 -3.74 -1.16
CA ALA A 227 18.79 -2.42 -1.44
C ALA A 227 20.32 -2.41 -1.55
N ASP A 228 21.01 -3.43 -0.99
CA ASP A 228 22.45 -3.43 -0.84
C ASP A 228 22.91 -2.14 -0.16
N SER A 229 23.60 -1.26 -0.87
CA SER A 229 24.10 0.03 -0.38
C SER A 229 23.25 1.24 -0.80
N LEU A 230 22.16 1.03 -1.56
CA LEU A 230 21.31 2.12 -2.02
C LEU A 230 20.57 2.80 -0.85
N PRO A 231 20.36 4.11 -0.95
CA PRO A 231 19.47 4.82 -0.05
C PRO A 231 18.04 4.25 -0.11
N VAL A 232 17.30 4.30 1.01
CA VAL A 232 15.95 3.72 1.12
C VAL A 232 14.96 4.73 1.66
N LEU A 233 13.78 4.79 1.03
CA LEU A 233 12.57 5.43 1.51
C LEU A 233 11.54 4.34 1.82
N ILE A 234 10.98 4.33 3.02
CA ILE A 234 9.79 3.54 3.39
C ILE A 234 8.65 4.52 3.64
N GLY A 235 7.47 4.25 3.10
CA GLY A 235 6.26 5.03 3.38
C GLY A 235 5.00 4.19 3.26
N GLY A 236 3.98 4.53 4.06
CA GLY A 236 2.69 3.87 4.02
C GLY A 236 1.96 3.85 5.36
N ASP A 237 0.92 3.02 5.41
CA ASP A 237 0.11 2.80 6.60
C ASP A 237 0.77 1.77 7.53
N LEU A 238 1.37 2.26 8.60
CA LEU A 238 2.01 1.43 9.62
C LEU A 238 1.03 0.95 10.70
N ASN A 239 -0.23 1.39 10.64
CA ASN A 239 -1.29 1.02 11.59
C ASN A 239 -0.89 1.19 13.07
N THR A 240 -0.09 2.23 13.36
CA THR A 240 0.38 2.53 14.71
C THR A 240 -0.78 2.90 15.64
N LYS A 241 -0.64 2.61 16.92
CA LYS A 241 -1.68 2.92 17.93
C LYS A 241 -1.23 4.01 18.90
N VAL A 242 -0.32 4.85 18.45
CA VAL A 242 0.21 5.97 19.24
C VAL A 242 -0.55 7.27 18.94
N ALA A 243 -0.40 8.25 19.83
CA ALA A 243 -0.91 9.59 19.60
C ALA A 243 -0.18 10.27 18.43
N PRO A 244 -0.80 11.25 17.75
CA PRO A 244 -0.13 12.02 16.70
C PRO A 244 1.22 12.59 17.16
N GLY A 245 2.24 12.47 16.30
CA GLY A 245 3.61 12.88 16.60
C GLY A 245 4.41 11.90 17.44
N GLY A 246 3.86 10.73 17.72
CA GLY A 246 4.38 9.79 18.70
C GLY A 246 5.43 8.78 18.21
N HIS A 247 6.27 9.11 17.22
CA HIS A 247 7.36 8.21 16.80
C HIS A 247 8.43 7.99 17.89
N ASP A 248 8.47 8.84 18.91
CA ASP A 248 9.29 8.67 20.10
C ASP A 248 8.63 7.80 21.18
N ASN A 249 7.40 7.31 20.97
CA ASN A 249 6.72 6.49 21.94
C ASN A 249 7.37 5.10 22.04
N PRO A 250 7.98 4.73 23.20
CA PRO A 250 8.69 3.46 23.35
C PRO A 250 7.77 2.24 23.31
N GLU A 251 6.45 2.39 23.49
CA GLU A 251 5.50 1.29 23.36
C GLU A 251 5.36 0.82 21.91
N GLU A 252 5.45 1.73 20.92
CA GLU A 252 5.43 1.38 19.51
C GLU A 252 6.84 1.03 19.03
N MET A 253 7.25 -0.19 19.33
CA MET A 253 8.62 -0.67 19.13
C MET A 253 9.12 -0.61 17.67
N LEU A 254 8.22 -0.58 16.69
CA LEU A 254 8.61 -0.55 15.26
C LEU A 254 9.49 0.66 14.91
N PHE A 255 9.29 1.80 15.57
CA PHE A 255 10.11 3.00 15.36
C PHE A 255 11.57 2.77 15.77
N GLY A 256 11.77 2.13 16.94
CA GLY A 256 13.08 1.77 17.43
C GLY A 256 13.77 0.70 16.58
N GLU A 257 13.03 -0.28 16.05
CA GLU A 257 13.57 -1.29 15.13
C GLU A 257 14.14 -0.67 13.86
N ALA A 258 13.46 0.30 13.27
CA ALA A 258 13.93 1.02 12.09
C ALA A 258 15.13 1.93 12.44
N ALA A 259 15.04 2.69 13.54
CA ALA A 259 16.13 3.58 13.99
C ALA A 259 17.43 2.81 14.27
N ALA A 260 17.34 1.61 14.87
CA ALA A 260 18.49 0.74 15.12
C ALA A 260 19.24 0.29 13.85
N ARG A 261 18.57 0.38 12.67
CA ARG A 261 19.14 0.08 11.35
C ARG A 261 19.48 1.33 10.53
N GLY A 262 19.55 2.50 11.19
CA GLY A 262 19.92 3.76 10.57
C GLY A 262 18.82 4.45 9.78
N TYR A 263 17.55 4.04 9.94
CA TYR A 263 16.43 4.78 9.40
C TYR A 263 16.11 5.98 10.27
N ASP A 264 15.88 7.12 9.65
CA ASP A 264 15.55 8.39 10.30
C ASP A 264 14.07 8.73 10.05
N TRP A 265 13.38 9.08 11.11
CA TRP A 265 11.99 9.56 11.10
C TRP A 265 11.90 11.09 11.10
N SER A 266 13.03 11.75 11.42
CA SER A 266 13.12 13.20 11.55
C SER A 266 12.93 13.87 10.19
N GLY A 267 12.17 14.97 10.15
CA GLY A 267 11.91 15.69 8.91
C GLY A 267 11.02 14.94 7.90
N CYS A 268 10.67 13.67 8.16
CA CYS A 268 9.86 12.86 7.27
C CYS A 268 8.35 13.07 7.50
N ASN A 269 7.93 13.43 8.72
CA ASN A 269 6.55 13.40 9.13
C ASN A 269 6.12 14.72 9.78
N LEU A 270 4.92 15.18 9.45
CA LEU A 270 4.23 16.22 10.19
C LEU A 270 3.39 15.55 11.28
N ALA A 271 3.55 16.01 12.53
CA ALA A 271 2.69 15.55 13.61
C ALA A 271 1.23 15.91 13.35
N GLY A 272 0.35 14.93 13.36
CA GLY A 272 -1.06 15.16 13.07
C GLY A 272 -1.84 13.87 12.87
N VAL A 273 -3.17 14.00 12.80
CA VAL A 273 -4.06 12.90 12.46
C VAL A 273 -4.02 12.67 10.96
N THR A 274 -3.88 11.41 10.54
CA THR A 274 -3.93 11.03 9.12
C THR A 274 -5.21 10.26 8.76
N THR A 275 -6.12 10.04 9.72
CA THR A 275 -7.38 9.33 9.49
C THR A 275 -8.60 10.24 9.60
N ARG A 276 -9.68 9.88 8.92
CA ARG A 276 -10.94 10.61 8.88
C ARG A 276 -12.14 9.69 8.69
N ARG A 277 -13.33 10.24 8.79
CA ARG A 277 -14.55 9.57 8.38
C ARG A 277 -14.62 9.47 6.85
N SER A 278 -15.07 8.32 6.33
CA SER A 278 -15.24 8.07 4.89
C SER A 278 -16.53 7.30 4.59
N THR A 279 -16.59 6.72 3.38
CA THR A 279 -17.67 5.84 2.94
C THR A 279 -17.76 4.56 3.78
N TRP A 280 -16.63 3.97 4.17
CA TRP A 280 -16.58 2.70 4.91
C TRP A 280 -16.05 2.82 6.33
N SER A 281 -15.48 3.98 6.70
CA SER A 281 -14.92 4.22 8.02
C SER A 281 -15.75 5.26 8.79
N SER A 282 -16.07 4.94 10.04
CA SER A 282 -16.78 5.87 10.94
C SER A 282 -15.93 7.07 11.39
N GLY A 283 -14.60 6.96 11.30
CA GLY A 283 -13.64 7.97 11.75
C GLY A 283 -13.67 8.23 13.27
N LEU A 284 -14.21 7.31 14.06
CA LEU A 284 -14.41 7.51 15.52
C LEU A 284 -13.11 7.59 16.33
N ASN A 285 -12.00 7.07 15.80
CA ASN A 285 -10.72 7.03 16.49
C ASN A 285 -9.64 7.69 15.61
N PRO A 286 -9.58 9.02 15.55
CA PRO A 286 -8.59 9.72 14.74
C PRO A 286 -7.17 9.41 15.24
N ARG A 287 -6.28 9.04 14.32
CA ARG A 287 -4.90 8.60 14.62
C ARG A 287 -3.94 9.08 13.54
N GLN A 288 -2.65 9.04 13.87
CA GLN A 288 -1.57 9.09 12.91
C GLN A 288 -1.14 7.66 12.60
N LEU A 289 -1.55 7.13 11.46
CA LEU A 289 -1.25 5.75 11.03
C LEU A 289 -0.20 5.70 9.93
N ASP A 290 -0.10 6.79 9.16
CA ASP A 290 0.72 6.88 7.96
C ASP A 290 2.03 7.58 8.29
N TRP A 291 3.15 6.98 7.85
CA TRP A 291 4.48 7.41 8.21
C TRP A 291 5.47 7.24 7.06
N PHE A 292 6.49 8.10 7.06
CA PHE A 292 7.70 7.93 6.28
C PHE A 292 8.93 7.76 7.18
N CYS A 293 9.90 6.97 6.73
CA CYS A 293 11.27 7.02 7.20
C CYS A 293 12.26 6.83 6.05
N THR A 294 13.48 7.34 6.24
CA THR A 294 14.53 7.29 5.23
C THR A 294 15.84 6.74 5.80
N ARG A 295 16.63 6.10 4.92
CA ARG A 295 18.02 5.76 5.20
C ARG A 295 18.89 6.26 4.05
N GLY A 296 19.85 7.13 4.34
CA GLY A 296 20.74 7.69 3.32
C GLY A 296 20.10 8.72 2.37
N LEU A 297 18.89 9.21 2.69
CA LEU A 297 18.19 10.28 1.98
C LEU A 297 17.88 11.42 2.94
N VAL A 298 17.81 12.63 2.41
CA VAL A 298 17.36 13.81 3.17
C VAL A 298 15.92 14.09 2.82
N ALA A 299 15.04 14.03 3.83
CA ALA A 299 13.64 14.38 3.71
C ALA A 299 13.39 15.80 4.24
N GLU A 300 12.56 16.55 3.53
CA GLU A 300 12.20 17.91 3.91
C GLU A 300 10.74 18.21 3.54
N ALA A 301 10.21 19.31 4.07
CA ALA A 301 8.86 19.79 3.79
C ALA A 301 7.75 18.72 3.94
N PRO A 302 7.71 17.99 5.09
CA PRO A 302 6.61 17.06 5.35
C PRO A 302 5.27 17.80 5.38
N ALA A 303 4.22 17.17 4.86
CA ALA A 303 2.88 17.74 4.84
C ALA A 303 1.82 16.63 4.94
N VAL A 304 0.61 17.01 5.30
CA VAL A 304 -0.58 16.16 5.21
C VAL A 304 -1.53 16.80 4.20
N MET A 305 -1.92 16.06 3.19
CA MET A 305 -2.90 16.46 2.18
C MET A 305 -4.26 15.88 2.53
N PRO A 306 -5.26 16.70 2.84
CA PRO A 306 -6.60 16.20 3.11
C PRO A 306 -7.17 15.38 1.95
N SER A 307 -7.74 14.21 2.27
CA SER A 307 -8.36 13.30 1.32
C SER A 307 -9.77 13.76 0.92
N VAL A 308 -9.89 15.02 0.52
CA VAL A 308 -11.17 15.66 0.17
C VAL A 308 -10.99 16.43 -1.14
N ASP A 309 -11.87 16.18 -2.11
CA ASP A 309 -11.83 16.88 -3.39
C ASP A 309 -12.41 18.32 -3.28
N GLU A 310 -12.39 19.03 -4.41
CA GLU A 310 -12.80 20.44 -4.53
C GLU A 310 -14.28 20.68 -4.19
N VAL A 311 -15.11 19.63 -4.25
CA VAL A 311 -16.55 19.70 -3.93
C VAL A 311 -16.88 19.14 -2.55
N GLY A 312 -15.87 18.82 -1.75
CA GLY A 312 -16.04 18.31 -0.40
C GLY A 312 -16.29 16.79 -0.30
N LYS A 313 -16.05 16.05 -1.40
CA LYS A 313 -16.16 14.57 -1.38
C LYS A 313 -14.94 13.95 -0.73
N VAL A 314 -15.15 13.08 0.24
CA VAL A 314 -14.08 12.30 0.87
C VAL A 314 -13.66 11.16 -0.05
N LEU A 315 -12.38 11.03 -0.34
CA LEU A 315 -11.79 10.07 -1.27
C LEU A 315 -11.23 8.83 -0.57
N SER A 316 -10.84 8.97 0.70
CA SER A 316 -10.31 7.89 1.54
C SER A 316 -10.51 8.24 3.02
N ASP A 317 -10.51 7.24 3.89
CA ASP A 317 -10.44 7.43 5.34
C ASP A 317 -9.03 7.76 5.85
N HIS A 318 -8.04 7.82 4.95
CA HIS A 318 -6.70 8.33 5.21
C HIS A 318 -6.42 9.59 4.41
N ASP A 319 -5.80 10.57 5.05
CA ASP A 319 -5.16 11.71 4.39
C ASP A 319 -3.79 11.28 3.86
N ALA A 320 -3.42 11.76 2.68
CA ALA A 320 -2.09 11.47 2.15
C ALA A 320 -1.01 12.20 2.94
N ILE A 321 0.06 11.51 3.28
CA ILE A 321 1.28 12.15 3.77
C ILE A 321 2.23 12.43 2.60
N LEU A 322 2.91 13.57 2.67
CA LEU A 322 3.83 14.02 1.62
C LEU A 322 5.16 14.44 2.23
N LEU A 323 6.22 14.29 1.44
CA LEU A 323 7.52 14.89 1.73
C LEU A 323 8.24 15.25 0.42
N THR A 324 9.31 16.01 0.53
CA THR A 324 10.27 16.24 -0.55
C THR A 324 11.56 15.50 -0.23
N LEU A 325 12.02 14.67 -1.16
CA LEU A 325 13.33 14.02 -1.08
C LEU A 325 14.37 14.85 -1.82
N ARG A 326 15.49 15.09 -1.17
CA ARG A 326 16.72 15.56 -1.80
C ARG A 326 17.58 14.34 -2.11
N LEU A 327 17.89 14.15 -3.37
CA LEU A 327 18.73 13.06 -3.86
C LEU A 327 20.20 13.48 -3.89
#